data_c719052d595b25979a17e1b673bad7f0
#
_entry.id   c719052d595b25979a17e1b673bad7f0
#
_cell.length_a   1.000
_cell.length_b   1.000
_cell.length_c   1.000
_cell.angle_alpha   90.00
_cell.angle_beta   90.00
_cell.angle_gamma   90.00
#
_symmetry.space_group_name_H-M   'P 1'
#
loop_
_entity.id
_entity.type
_entity.pdbx_description
1 polymer ?
#
loop_
_entity_poly.entity_id
_entity_poly.type
_entity_poly.pdbx_seq_one_letter_code
_entity_poly.pdbx_strand_id
1 'polypeptide(L)'
;MKIIISILLSAIFLSANWKSERESLDNVYILGDFRVFYTFDGENALPLENKVDLNENSIPDYVENIAQRLYLTKEVFINLLGFQDPLKSKRYKDVKYIDVHIMSSEKSSAGDEIITFKYKIFNTKDKVISMQVRNNLTKKTLTPSHEYFHILQNSYTMFKNRWYSESTARWSESIFKKGAAKQDNLPNSQKQIKELFDKTYDAEGIFGKLTYLCDTNNGVFKNKKDLKTDIPSYPNLIEDSTVYGYKFIKVFLENLELMSNYVSKLYEFDEFDWDEKEQKSNDNNIFILKALLKTINEECQKENDEIINFRNTIQEYILKNE
;
A
#
# COMPACT_ATOMS: atom_id res chain seq x y z
N MET A 1 -40.24 -3.81 5.25
CA MET A 1 -40.04 -2.41 4.78
C MET A 1 -39.42 -1.47 5.83
N LYS A 2 -39.42 -1.78 7.14
CA LYS A 2 -38.77 -0.94 8.17
C LYS A 2 -37.25 -1.15 8.33
N ILE A 3 -36.71 -2.30 7.93
CA ILE A 3 -35.27 -2.63 8.11
C ILE A 3 -34.39 -1.95 7.07
N ILE A 4 -34.87 -1.73 5.84
CA ILE A 4 -34.08 -1.10 4.76
C ILE A 4 -33.86 0.40 5.01
N ILE A 5 -34.82 1.08 5.65
CA ILE A 5 -34.68 2.52 5.99
C ILE A 5 -33.62 2.74 7.09
N SER A 6 -33.47 1.78 8.02
CA SER A 6 -32.48 1.90 9.10
C SER A 6 -31.03 1.75 8.60
N ILE A 7 -30.79 0.91 7.57
CA ILE A 7 -29.45 0.69 6.99
C ILE A 7 -29.03 1.88 6.13
N LEU A 8 -29.96 2.49 5.38
CA LEU A 8 -29.66 3.70 4.60
C LEU A 8 -29.37 4.92 5.50
N LEU A 9 -30.07 5.06 6.63
CA LEU A 9 -29.78 6.13 7.58
C LEU A 9 -28.38 5.97 8.24
N SER A 10 -27.97 4.75 8.60
CA SER A 10 -26.64 4.52 9.19
C SER A 10 -25.49 4.78 8.21
N ALA A 11 -25.66 4.44 6.92
CA ALA A 11 -24.66 4.74 5.90
C ALA A 11 -24.52 6.25 5.63
N ILE A 12 -25.62 7.00 5.67
CA ILE A 12 -25.62 8.46 5.51
C ILE A 12 -24.95 9.14 6.73
N PHE A 13 -25.15 8.64 7.94
CA PHE A 13 -24.51 9.18 9.13
C PHE A 13 -22.99 8.90 9.16
N LEU A 14 -22.54 7.72 8.75
CA LEU A 14 -21.13 7.40 8.64
C LEU A 14 -20.44 8.29 7.58
N SER A 15 -21.05 8.49 6.41
CA SER A 15 -20.49 9.35 5.37
C SER A 15 -20.45 10.83 5.73
N ALA A 16 -21.38 11.31 6.56
CA ALA A 16 -21.38 12.69 7.05
C ALA A 16 -20.28 12.94 8.11
N ASN A 17 -20.00 11.96 8.95
CA ASN A 17 -19.08 12.11 10.06
C ASN A 17 -17.63 12.24 9.61
N TRP A 18 -17.15 11.38 8.72
CA TRP A 18 -15.76 11.45 8.26
C TRP A 18 -15.42 12.74 7.48
N LYS A 19 -16.40 13.35 6.80
CA LYS A 19 -16.21 14.65 6.13
C LYS A 19 -16.01 15.76 7.16
N SER A 20 -16.84 15.80 8.19
CA SER A 20 -16.72 16.82 9.26
C SER A 20 -15.44 16.66 10.07
N GLU A 21 -15.03 15.42 10.34
CA GLU A 21 -13.77 15.12 11.02
C GLU A 21 -12.55 15.62 10.22
N ARG A 22 -12.52 15.39 8.90
CA ARG A 22 -11.46 15.87 8.02
C ARG A 22 -11.48 17.39 7.83
N GLU A 23 -12.67 18.00 7.84
CA GLU A 23 -12.82 19.47 7.79
C GLU A 23 -12.23 20.17 9.02
N SER A 24 -12.05 19.46 10.13
CA SER A 24 -11.41 19.99 11.34
C SER A 24 -9.89 20.11 11.23
N LEU A 25 -9.27 19.48 10.21
CA LEU A 25 -7.83 19.57 9.98
C LEU A 25 -7.51 20.88 9.27
N ASP A 26 -7.13 21.91 10.03
CA ASP A 26 -7.02 23.30 9.61
C ASP A 26 -5.62 23.71 9.13
N ASN A 27 -4.65 22.80 9.23
CA ASN A 27 -3.30 23.00 8.74
C ASN A 27 -2.97 22.00 7.63
N VAL A 28 -2.04 22.38 6.74
CA VAL A 28 -1.55 21.52 5.67
C VAL A 28 -0.07 21.73 5.40
N TYR A 29 0.65 20.63 5.24
CA TYR A 29 2.02 20.61 4.71
C TYR A 29 2.03 19.88 3.37
N ILE A 30 2.69 20.44 2.36
CA ILE A 30 2.71 19.87 1.00
C ILE A 30 4.14 19.50 0.64
N LEU A 31 4.34 18.22 0.27
CA LEU A 31 5.61 17.72 -0.23
C LEU A 31 5.38 16.84 -1.47
N GLY A 32 5.78 17.31 -2.64
CA GLY A 32 5.50 16.65 -3.92
C GLY A 32 3.99 16.51 -4.14
N ASP A 33 3.54 15.28 -4.38
CA ASP A 33 2.13 14.97 -4.62
C ASP A 33 1.32 14.72 -3.33
N PHE A 34 1.95 14.85 -2.17
CA PHE A 34 1.32 14.60 -0.87
C PHE A 34 0.90 15.91 -0.21
N ARG A 35 -0.38 16.00 0.18
CA ARG A 35 -0.91 17.06 1.02
C ARG A 35 -1.25 16.48 2.38
N VAL A 36 -0.47 16.81 3.40
CA VAL A 36 -0.60 16.26 4.76
C VAL A 36 -1.38 17.25 5.62
N PHE A 37 -2.61 16.88 5.97
CA PHE A 37 -3.53 17.68 6.77
C PHE A 37 -3.42 17.27 8.24
N TYR A 38 -3.40 18.26 9.13
CA TYR A 38 -3.29 18.07 10.57
C TYR A 38 -3.93 19.24 11.33
N THR A 39 -4.09 19.10 12.65
CA THR A 39 -4.59 20.18 13.53
C THR A 39 -3.88 20.16 14.87
N PHE A 40 -3.86 21.31 15.53
CA PHE A 40 -3.36 21.48 16.90
C PHE A 40 -4.46 21.38 17.95
N ASP A 41 -5.73 21.44 17.54
CA ASP A 41 -6.89 21.56 18.42
C ASP A 41 -7.95 20.49 18.15
N GLY A 42 -8.83 20.25 19.12
CA GLY A 42 -9.95 19.33 18.98
C GLY A 42 -9.56 17.84 19.09
N GLU A 43 -10.46 16.97 18.67
CA GLU A 43 -10.32 15.52 18.83
C GLU A 43 -9.15 14.94 18.02
N ASN A 44 -8.88 15.50 16.85
CA ASN A 44 -7.79 15.07 15.97
C ASN A 44 -6.46 15.79 16.22
N ALA A 45 -6.36 16.57 17.30
CA ALA A 45 -5.14 17.30 17.64
C ALA A 45 -3.91 16.38 17.71
N LEU A 46 -2.78 16.89 17.27
CA LEU A 46 -1.50 16.21 17.51
C LEU A 46 -1.24 16.11 19.02
N PRO A 47 -0.80 14.95 19.54
CA PRO A 47 -0.27 14.84 20.89
C PRO A 47 0.89 15.82 21.13
N LEU A 48 1.14 16.21 22.38
CA LEU A 48 2.17 17.21 22.73
C LEU A 48 3.56 16.83 22.19
N GLU A 49 3.92 15.56 22.29
CA GLU A 49 5.19 15.02 21.80
C GLU A 49 5.33 15.10 20.28
N ASN A 50 4.22 15.18 19.54
CA ASN A 50 4.17 15.28 18.08
C ASN A 50 3.96 16.72 17.58
N LYS A 51 3.87 17.71 18.48
CA LYS A 51 3.83 19.15 18.15
C LYS A 51 5.22 19.79 18.11
N VAL A 52 6.28 19.04 18.42
CA VAL A 52 7.66 19.53 18.44
C VAL A 52 8.10 19.94 17.05
N ASP A 53 8.72 21.11 16.93
CA ASP A 53 9.30 21.71 15.72
C ASP A 53 10.72 22.16 16.06
N LEU A 54 11.72 21.32 15.78
CA LEU A 54 13.12 21.57 16.14
C LEU A 54 13.85 22.48 15.15
N ASN A 55 13.36 22.56 13.93
CA ASN A 55 13.95 23.41 12.87
C ASN A 55 13.28 24.78 12.79
N GLU A 56 12.27 25.03 13.63
CA GLU A 56 11.55 26.30 13.77
C GLU A 56 10.91 26.82 12.47
N ASN A 57 10.47 25.87 11.60
CA ASN A 57 9.84 26.22 10.32
C ASN A 57 8.30 26.31 10.38
N SER A 58 7.73 26.21 11.58
CA SER A 58 6.29 26.25 11.89
C SER A 58 5.53 24.97 11.45
N ILE A 59 6.23 23.91 11.06
CA ILE A 59 5.66 22.60 10.75
C ILE A 59 6.17 21.59 11.79
N PRO A 60 5.29 20.86 12.51
CA PRO A 60 5.77 19.85 13.45
C PRO A 60 6.65 18.78 12.75
N ASP A 61 7.79 18.44 13.37
CA ASP A 61 8.70 17.38 12.87
C ASP A 61 7.96 16.08 12.58
N TYR A 62 6.88 15.78 13.31
CA TYR A 62 6.05 14.61 13.09
C TYR A 62 5.36 14.64 11.73
N VAL A 63 4.80 15.79 11.35
CA VAL A 63 4.12 16.01 10.06
C VAL A 63 5.12 15.89 8.91
N GLU A 64 6.29 16.53 9.06
CA GLU A 64 7.38 16.43 8.10
C GLU A 64 7.87 14.98 7.94
N ASN A 65 8.01 14.24 9.04
CA ASN A 65 8.43 12.82 9.00
C ASN A 65 7.42 11.96 8.21
N ILE A 66 6.11 12.14 8.40
CA ILE A 66 5.09 11.44 7.63
C ILE A 66 5.22 11.78 6.14
N ALA A 67 5.26 13.07 5.80
CA ALA A 67 5.39 13.53 4.42
C ALA A 67 6.67 13.00 3.76
N GLN A 68 7.80 13.07 4.46
CA GLN A 68 9.09 12.65 3.96
C GLN A 68 9.18 11.14 3.72
N ARG A 69 8.58 10.32 4.61
CA ARG A 69 8.49 8.87 4.39
C ARG A 69 7.68 8.53 3.16
N LEU A 70 6.56 9.19 2.95
CA LEU A 70 5.73 9.02 1.74
C LEU A 70 6.50 9.43 0.48
N TYR A 71 7.12 10.60 0.52
CA TYR A 71 7.94 11.10 -0.58
C TYR A 71 9.08 10.15 -0.94
N LEU A 72 9.87 9.69 0.06
CA LEU A 72 10.96 8.74 -0.15
C LEU A 72 10.46 7.39 -0.65
N THR A 73 9.31 6.91 -0.15
CA THR A 73 8.70 5.67 -0.64
C THR A 73 8.36 5.80 -2.13
N LYS A 74 7.74 6.92 -2.52
CA LYS A 74 7.47 7.20 -3.93
C LYS A 74 8.75 7.27 -4.75
N GLU A 75 9.76 8.03 -4.31
CA GLU A 75 11.04 8.17 -5.00
C GLU A 75 11.70 6.80 -5.23
N VAL A 76 11.75 5.95 -4.21
CA VAL A 76 12.34 4.62 -4.34
C VAL A 76 11.54 3.75 -5.31
N PHE A 77 10.24 3.55 -5.06
CA PHE A 77 9.47 2.61 -5.88
C PHE A 77 9.26 3.10 -7.31
N ILE A 78 8.93 4.37 -7.49
CA ILE A 78 8.60 4.89 -8.82
C ILE A 78 9.86 5.26 -9.61
N ASN A 79 10.70 6.14 -9.05
CA ASN A 79 11.80 6.73 -9.81
C ASN A 79 13.05 5.85 -9.87
N LEU A 80 13.33 5.06 -8.81
CA LEU A 80 14.53 4.20 -8.77
C LEU A 80 14.24 2.75 -9.17
N LEU A 81 13.12 2.17 -8.75
CA LEU A 81 12.78 0.77 -9.00
C LEU A 81 11.83 0.59 -10.20
N GLY A 82 11.26 1.67 -10.72
CA GLY A 82 10.48 1.69 -11.97
C GLY A 82 9.09 1.05 -11.86
N PHE A 83 8.46 1.10 -10.69
CA PHE A 83 7.03 0.78 -10.55
C PHE A 83 6.18 1.86 -11.23
N GLN A 84 4.94 1.52 -11.60
CA GLN A 84 3.99 2.49 -12.14
C GLN A 84 3.63 3.55 -11.09
N ASP A 85 3.71 4.82 -11.47
CA ASP A 85 3.21 5.91 -10.62
C ASP A 85 1.68 5.81 -10.51
N PRO A 86 1.11 5.64 -9.31
CA PRO A 86 -0.33 5.55 -9.13
C PRO A 86 -1.09 6.71 -9.79
N LEU A 87 -0.59 7.94 -9.68
CA LEU A 87 -1.24 9.13 -10.24
C LEU A 87 -1.16 9.22 -11.79
N LYS A 88 -0.37 8.33 -12.42
CA LYS A 88 -0.28 8.19 -13.89
C LYS A 88 -0.97 6.93 -14.39
N SER A 89 -1.52 6.11 -13.48
CA SER A 89 -2.27 4.90 -13.87
C SER A 89 -3.58 5.27 -14.56
N LYS A 90 -4.14 4.33 -15.34
CA LYS A 90 -5.47 4.52 -15.96
C LYS A 90 -6.56 4.76 -14.91
N ARG A 91 -6.49 4.02 -13.78
CA ARG A 91 -7.47 4.13 -12.69
C ARG A 91 -7.50 5.52 -12.08
N TYR A 92 -6.34 6.15 -11.90
CA TYR A 92 -6.21 7.42 -11.18
C TYR A 92 -5.77 8.60 -12.06
N LYS A 93 -5.93 8.50 -13.38
CA LYS A 93 -5.45 9.49 -14.37
C LYS A 93 -5.86 10.95 -14.11
N ASP A 94 -7.00 11.16 -13.42
CA ASP A 94 -7.53 12.49 -13.13
C ASP A 94 -7.18 12.96 -11.70
N VAL A 95 -6.50 12.12 -10.93
CA VAL A 95 -6.11 12.42 -9.55
C VAL A 95 -4.87 13.31 -9.56
N LYS A 96 -4.91 14.38 -8.74
CA LYS A 96 -3.84 15.36 -8.69
C LYS A 96 -2.94 15.20 -7.47
N TYR A 97 -3.52 14.78 -6.34
CA TYR A 97 -2.82 14.65 -5.07
C TYR A 97 -3.24 13.39 -4.31
N ILE A 98 -2.37 12.99 -3.41
CA ILE A 98 -2.70 12.06 -2.32
C ILE A 98 -2.88 12.88 -1.06
N ASP A 99 -4.11 12.95 -0.54
CA ASP A 99 -4.45 13.70 0.67
C ASP A 99 -4.29 12.80 1.88
N VAL A 100 -3.36 13.16 2.74
CA VAL A 100 -3.00 12.42 3.94
C VAL A 100 -3.60 13.13 5.15
N HIS A 101 -4.53 12.49 5.85
CA HIS A 101 -5.22 13.05 7.00
C HIS A 101 -4.63 12.45 8.29
N ILE A 102 -3.98 13.28 9.10
CA ILE A 102 -3.48 12.88 10.42
C ILE A 102 -4.61 13.01 11.42
N MET A 103 -5.08 11.87 11.96
CA MET A 103 -6.28 11.82 12.78
C MET A 103 -6.09 10.94 14.01
N SER A 104 -6.89 11.23 15.05
CA SER A 104 -7.06 10.35 16.21
C SER A 104 -7.93 9.17 15.80
N SER A 105 -7.29 8.03 15.49
CA SER A 105 -7.95 6.83 15.01
C SER A 105 -7.25 5.58 15.51
N GLU A 106 -7.95 4.45 15.51
CA GLU A 106 -7.36 3.16 15.89
C GLU A 106 -6.41 2.61 14.81
N LYS A 107 -6.65 2.97 13.54
CA LYS A 107 -5.92 2.43 12.39
C LYS A 107 -5.54 3.53 11.41
N SER A 108 -4.40 3.35 10.75
CA SER A 108 -4.10 4.01 9.49
C SER A 108 -4.70 3.20 8.33
N SER A 109 -4.97 3.85 7.21
CA SER A 109 -5.53 3.19 6.03
C SER A 109 -5.29 4.01 4.77
N ALA A 110 -5.12 3.32 3.64
CA ALA A 110 -5.12 3.92 2.31
C ALA A 110 -6.51 3.78 1.68
N GLY A 111 -7.02 4.85 1.10
CA GLY A 111 -8.19 4.81 0.23
C GLY A 111 -7.82 4.35 -1.18
N ASP A 112 -8.81 3.89 -1.92
CA ASP A 112 -8.67 3.49 -3.32
C ASP A 112 -9.69 4.17 -4.25
N GLU A 113 -10.61 4.92 -3.66
CA GLU A 113 -11.60 5.71 -4.39
C GLU A 113 -11.08 7.09 -4.74
N ILE A 114 -11.49 7.59 -5.92
CA ILE A 114 -11.26 8.98 -6.30
C ILE A 114 -12.33 9.83 -5.61
N ILE A 115 -11.89 10.71 -4.74
CA ILE A 115 -12.77 11.65 -4.07
C ILE A 115 -12.55 13.08 -4.57
N THR A 116 -13.62 13.88 -4.53
CA THR A 116 -13.55 15.32 -4.78
C THR A 116 -13.98 16.03 -3.51
N PHE A 117 -13.00 16.68 -2.86
CA PHE A 117 -13.25 17.34 -1.59
C PHE A 117 -12.75 18.79 -1.64
N LYS A 118 -13.59 19.72 -1.18
CA LYS A 118 -13.22 21.14 -1.04
C LYS A 118 -12.90 21.45 0.41
N TYR A 119 -11.62 21.44 0.75
CA TYR A 119 -11.16 21.89 2.07
C TYR A 119 -11.33 23.40 2.22
N LYS A 120 -11.56 23.86 3.47
CA LYS A 120 -11.60 25.29 3.80
C LYS A 120 -10.30 26.01 3.42
N ILE A 121 -9.17 25.32 3.52
CA ILE A 121 -7.82 25.84 3.22
C ILE A 121 -7.65 26.14 1.72
N PHE A 122 -8.28 25.35 0.85
CA PHE A 122 -8.15 25.48 -0.60
C PHE A 122 -9.42 25.99 -1.26
N ASN A 123 -9.29 26.84 -2.26
CA ASN A 123 -10.42 27.32 -3.07
C ASN A 123 -10.70 26.46 -4.30
N THR A 124 -10.06 25.29 -4.43
CA THR A 124 -10.20 24.36 -5.55
C THR A 124 -10.81 23.05 -5.08
N LYS A 125 -11.49 22.37 -6.01
CA LYS A 125 -11.97 21.00 -5.85
C LYS A 125 -11.08 20.09 -6.71
N ASP A 126 -10.01 19.60 -6.14
CA ASP A 126 -9.15 18.63 -6.83
C ASP A 126 -9.72 17.22 -6.65
N LYS A 127 -9.54 16.35 -7.65
CA LYS A 127 -9.71 14.91 -7.48
C LYS A 127 -8.48 14.35 -6.76
N VAL A 128 -8.69 13.59 -5.71
CA VAL A 128 -7.64 13.07 -4.85
C VAL A 128 -7.89 11.62 -4.47
N ILE A 129 -6.86 10.91 -4.09
CA ILE A 129 -6.93 9.70 -3.27
C ILE A 129 -6.69 10.10 -1.83
N SER A 130 -7.42 9.53 -0.88
CA SER A 130 -7.21 9.83 0.54
C SER A 130 -6.47 8.73 1.26
N MET A 131 -5.62 9.13 2.20
CA MET A 131 -4.94 8.29 3.16
C MET A 131 -5.22 8.83 4.56
N GLN A 132 -5.46 7.95 5.52
CA GLN A 132 -5.57 8.29 6.92
C GLN A 132 -4.36 7.76 7.68
N VAL A 133 -3.73 8.60 8.48
CA VAL A 133 -2.59 8.25 9.32
C VAL A 133 -2.89 8.64 10.76
N ARG A 134 -2.58 7.74 11.70
CA ARG A 134 -2.77 8.00 13.13
C ARG A 134 -1.89 9.17 13.58
N ASN A 135 -2.42 10.02 14.47
CA ASN A 135 -1.70 11.17 15.02
C ASN A 135 -0.65 10.83 16.10
N ASN A 136 -0.58 9.56 16.52
CA ASN A 136 0.27 9.06 17.62
C ASN A 136 1.24 7.94 17.20
N LEU A 137 1.66 7.90 15.94
CA LEU A 137 2.69 6.95 15.50
C LEU A 137 4.05 7.29 16.09
N THR A 138 4.87 6.27 16.27
CA THR A 138 6.25 6.46 16.77
C THR A 138 7.14 7.10 15.69
N LYS A 139 8.25 7.71 16.12
CA LYS A 139 9.27 8.31 15.22
C LYS A 139 9.83 7.35 14.17
N LYS A 140 9.87 6.05 14.47
CA LYS A 140 10.36 4.99 13.57
C LYS A 140 9.26 4.26 12.80
N THR A 141 8.07 4.85 12.75
CA THR A 141 6.93 4.21 12.06
C THR A 141 7.23 3.89 10.60
N LEU A 142 6.75 2.75 10.15
CA LEU A 142 6.80 2.32 8.75
C LEU A 142 5.43 2.44 8.06
N THR A 143 4.42 2.81 8.84
CA THR A 143 3.03 2.93 8.39
C THR A 143 2.84 3.78 7.14
N PRO A 144 3.48 4.97 6.97
CA PRO A 144 3.29 5.74 5.74
C PRO A 144 3.71 4.99 4.48
N SER A 145 4.82 4.25 4.52
CA SER A 145 5.27 3.42 3.40
C SER A 145 4.30 2.27 3.10
N HIS A 146 3.84 1.60 4.14
CA HIS A 146 2.86 0.53 4.06
C HIS A 146 1.57 1.01 3.36
N GLU A 147 0.98 2.10 3.83
CA GLU A 147 -0.25 2.65 3.26
C GLU A 147 -0.05 3.20 1.84
N TYR A 148 1.08 3.83 1.54
CA TYR A 148 1.39 4.24 0.17
C TYR A 148 1.49 3.03 -0.77
N PHE A 149 2.05 1.92 -0.28
CA PHE A 149 2.15 0.70 -1.09
C PHE A 149 0.78 0.12 -1.42
N HIS A 150 -0.23 0.26 -0.54
CA HIS A 150 -1.62 -0.09 -0.89
C HIS A 150 -2.18 0.79 -2.02
N ILE A 151 -1.88 2.09 -2.05
CA ILE A 151 -2.26 2.96 -3.18
C ILE A 151 -1.59 2.49 -4.47
N LEU A 152 -0.31 2.08 -4.38
CA LEU A 152 0.43 1.54 -5.51
C LEU A 152 -0.19 0.22 -6.00
N GLN A 153 -0.50 -0.73 -5.12
CA GLN A 153 -1.21 -1.97 -5.46
C GLN A 153 -2.54 -1.70 -6.14
N ASN A 154 -3.35 -0.81 -5.56
CA ASN A 154 -4.66 -0.43 -6.09
C ASN A 154 -4.57 0.23 -7.48
N SER A 155 -3.42 0.78 -7.88
CA SER A 155 -3.21 1.31 -9.23
C SER A 155 -3.00 0.23 -10.30
N TYR A 156 -2.68 -1.00 -9.89
CA TYR A 156 -2.51 -2.15 -10.77
C TYR A 156 -3.73 -3.06 -10.82
N THR A 157 -4.42 -3.29 -9.69
CA THR A 157 -5.41 -4.36 -9.58
C THR A 157 -6.61 -3.99 -8.71
N MET A 158 -7.75 -4.63 -9.00
CA MET A 158 -8.95 -4.55 -8.17
C MET A 158 -8.98 -5.61 -7.06
N PHE A 159 -8.09 -6.60 -7.07
CA PHE A 159 -8.03 -7.61 -6.02
C PHE A 159 -7.57 -7.03 -4.69
N LYS A 160 -8.31 -7.33 -3.59
CA LYS A 160 -8.00 -6.90 -2.22
C LYS A 160 -7.87 -8.08 -1.24
N ASN A 161 -7.49 -9.25 -1.73
CA ASN A 161 -7.26 -10.43 -0.88
C ASN A 161 -6.05 -10.18 0.02
N ARG A 162 -6.29 -10.21 1.34
CA ARG A 162 -5.34 -9.69 2.34
C ARG A 162 -4.03 -10.47 2.42
N TRP A 163 -4.05 -11.77 2.11
CA TRP A 163 -2.86 -12.61 2.19
C TRP A 163 -1.71 -12.12 1.29
N TYR A 164 -2.00 -11.54 0.14
CA TYR A 164 -0.97 -10.96 -0.72
C TYR A 164 -0.82 -9.44 -0.50
N SER A 165 -1.94 -8.72 -0.34
CA SER A 165 -1.88 -7.26 -0.30
C SER A 165 -1.18 -6.75 0.96
N GLU A 166 -1.52 -7.28 2.15
CA GLU A 166 -0.85 -6.92 3.39
C GLU A 166 0.61 -7.40 3.42
N SER A 167 0.86 -8.59 2.88
CA SER A 167 2.21 -9.17 2.90
C SER A 167 3.18 -8.40 2.01
N THR A 168 2.76 -7.97 0.83
CA THR A 168 3.61 -7.17 -0.06
C THR A 168 3.70 -5.72 0.42
N ALA A 169 2.69 -5.18 1.10
CA ALA A 169 2.81 -3.90 1.79
C ALA A 169 3.82 -3.98 2.96
N ARG A 170 3.86 -5.09 3.72
CA ARG A 170 4.92 -5.35 4.71
C ARG A 170 6.30 -5.46 4.07
N TRP A 171 6.41 -6.13 2.94
CA TRP A 171 7.67 -6.19 2.18
C TRP A 171 8.15 -4.78 1.79
N SER A 172 7.26 -3.87 1.41
CA SER A 172 7.63 -2.50 1.03
C SER A 172 8.31 -1.71 2.15
N GLU A 173 8.03 -2.04 3.41
CA GLU A 173 8.65 -1.42 4.57
C GLU A 173 10.17 -1.66 4.63
N SER A 174 10.69 -2.65 3.86
CA SER A 174 12.12 -2.99 3.83
C SER A 174 13.01 -1.85 3.33
N ILE A 175 12.45 -0.86 2.59
CA ILE A 175 13.21 0.34 2.19
C ILE A 175 13.75 1.14 3.39
N PHE A 176 13.09 1.03 4.56
CA PHE A 176 13.47 1.70 5.81
C PHE A 176 14.09 0.74 6.84
N LYS A 177 14.42 -0.48 6.42
CA LYS A 177 15.04 -1.52 7.27
C LYS A 177 16.31 -2.01 6.61
N LYS A 178 17.21 -2.62 7.42
CA LYS A 178 18.39 -3.30 6.90
C LYS A 178 18.06 -4.75 6.52
N GLY A 179 18.60 -5.18 5.38
CA GLY A 179 18.56 -6.58 4.97
C GLY A 179 17.24 -7.04 4.40
N ALA A 180 17.11 -8.35 4.24
CA ALA A 180 15.94 -8.98 3.67
C ALA A 180 14.74 -8.92 4.63
N ALA A 181 13.51 -8.92 4.06
CA ALA A 181 12.29 -9.09 4.82
C ALA A 181 12.26 -10.46 5.53
N LYS A 182 11.37 -10.61 6.53
CA LYS A 182 11.13 -11.88 7.22
C LYS A 182 10.88 -13.00 6.20
N GLN A 183 11.41 -14.19 6.47
CA GLN A 183 11.30 -15.34 5.59
C GLN A 183 10.68 -16.53 6.35
N ASP A 184 9.58 -17.05 5.81
CA ASP A 184 8.94 -18.30 6.26
C ASP A 184 9.06 -19.36 5.16
N ASN A 185 8.88 -20.64 5.47
CA ASN A 185 8.87 -21.71 4.49
C ASN A 185 7.70 -21.54 3.51
N LEU A 186 7.96 -21.79 2.24
CA LEU A 186 6.92 -21.73 1.22
C LEU A 186 5.93 -22.92 1.40
N PRO A 187 4.62 -22.71 1.11
CA PRO A 187 3.66 -23.80 1.07
C PRO A 187 4.08 -24.93 0.14
N ASN A 188 4.04 -26.17 0.62
CA ASN A 188 4.41 -27.38 -0.13
C ASN A 188 3.29 -28.41 -0.22
N SER A 189 2.05 -28.03 0.09
CA SER A 189 0.87 -28.89 0.01
C SER A 189 -0.38 -28.08 -0.30
N GLN A 190 -1.40 -28.74 -0.87
CA GLN A 190 -2.71 -28.15 -1.17
C GLN A 190 -3.38 -27.56 0.08
N LYS A 191 -3.18 -28.20 1.23
CA LYS A 191 -3.69 -27.71 2.52
C LYS A 191 -3.06 -26.36 2.87
N GLN A 192 -1.75 -26.21 2.77
CA GLN A 192 -1.03 -24.98 3.08
C GLN A 192 -1.36 -23.84 2.11
N ILE A 193 -1.67 -24.15 0.83
CA ILE A 193 -2.18 -23.14 -0.11
C ILE A 193 -3.54 -22.60 0.37
N LYS A 194 -4.44 -23.46 0.84
CA LYS A 194 -5.74 -23.02 1.40
C LYS A 194 -5.56 -22.18 2.67
N GLU A 195 -4.69 -22.62 3.58
CA GLU A 195 -4.35 -21.90 4.81
C GLU A 195 -3.71 -20.53 4.53
N LEU A 196 -3.01 -20.37 3.39
CA LEU A 196 -2.44 -19.09 2.97
C LEU A 196 -3.52 -18.04 2.72
N PHE A 197 -4.68 -18.41 2.16
CA PHE A 197 -5.75 -17.47 1.84
C PHE A 197 -6.41 -16.85 3.07
N ASP A 198 -6.34 -17.52 4.21
CA ASP A 198 -6.87 -17.02 5.48
C ASP A 198 -5.90 -16.10 6.23
N LYS A 199 -4.66 -16.00 5.74
CA LYS A 199 -3.63 -15.15 6.34
C LYS A 199 -3.83 -13.67 5.98
N THR A 200 -3.15 -12.82 6.76
CA THR A 200 -3.06 -11.39 6.53
C THR A 200 -1.61 -10.93 6.64
N TYR A 201 -1.26 -10.17 7.66
CA TYR A 201 0.12 -9.76 7.94
C TYR A 201 1.06 -10.95 8.21
N ASP A 202 0.55 -12.05 8.71
CA ASP A 202 1.30 -13.28 8.99
C ASP A 202 1.70 -14.07 7.73
N ALA A 203 1.27 -13.64 6.53
CA ALA A 203 1.79 -14.13 5.26
C ALA A 203 3.07 -13.39 4.79
N GLU A 204 3.52 -12.35 5.52
CA GLU A 204 4.68 -11.53 5.11
C GLU A 204 5.93 -12.36 4.81
N GLY A 205 6.17 -13.41 5.58
CA GLY A 205 7.33 -14.28 5.42
C GLY A 205 7.33 -15.11 4.14
N ILE A 206 6.15 -15.38 3.55
CA ILE A 206 6.03 -16.06 2.25
C ILE A 206 6.57 -15.16 1.13
N PHE A 207 6.12 -13.89 1.08
CA PHE A 207 6.62 -12.95 0.10
C PHE A 207 8.06 -12.53 0.38
N GLY A 208 8.46 -12.41 1.65
CA GLY A 208 9.86 -12.19 2.02
C GLY A 208 10.77 -13.31 1.53
N LYS A 209 10.33 -14.57 1.61
CA LYS A 209 11.08 -15.74 1.10
C LYS A 209 11.15 -15.72 -0.44
N LEU A 210 10.03 -15.52 -1.11
CA LEU A 210 10.00 -15.43 -2.57
C LEU A 210 10.91 -14.33 -3.10
N THR A 211 10.79 -13.13 -2.56
CA THR A 211 11.60 -11.99 -2.98
C THR A 211 13.09 -12.21 -2.73
N TYR A 212 13.47 -12.91 -1.66
CA TYR A 212 14.86 -13.25 -1.38
C TYR A 212 15.41 -14.32 -2.33
N LEU A 213 14.67 -15.41 -2.56
CA LEU A 213 15.10 -16.54 -3.40
C LEU A 213 15.13 -16.17 -4.88
N CYS A 214 14.22 -15.34 -5.35
CA CYS A 214 14.11 -14.92 -6.76
C CYS A 214 14.93 -13.65 -7.07
N ASP A 215 15.62 -13.09 -6.08
CA ASP A 215 16.49 -11.93 -6.29
C ASP A 215 17.77 -12.30 -7.04
N THR A 216 18.09 -11.55 -8.08
CA THR A 216 19.26 -11.80 -8.96
C THR A 216 20.43 -10.84 -8.72
N ASN A 217 20.23 -9.76 -7.94
CA ASN A 217 21.20 -8.68 -7.75
C ASN A 217 21.41 -8.25 -6.28
N ASN A 218 21.08 -9.13 -5.34
CA ASN A 218 21.17 -8.88 -3.88
C ASN A 218 20.36 -7.65 -3.43
N GLY A 219 19.24 -7.37 -4.11
CA GLY A 219 18.34 -6.29 -3.80
C GLY A 219 18.90 -4.88 -4.03
N VAL A 220 20.12 -4.75 -4.53
CA VAL A 220 20.80 -3.45 -4.63
C VAL A 220 20.13 -2.54 -5.65
N PHE A 221 19.74 -1.36 -5.23
CA PHE A 221 19.33 -0.28 -6.12
C PHE A 221 20.36 0.86 -6.14
N LYS A 222 20.54 1.47 -7.32
CA LYS A 222 21.51 2.54 -7.54
C LYS A 222 20.92 3.91 -7.15
N ASN A 223 21.82 4.88 -6.81
CA ASN A 223 21.48 6.30 -6.59
C ASN A 223 20.90 6.67 -5.23
N LYS A 224 21.30 5.97 -4.15
CA LYS A 224 20.94 6.37 -2.77
C LYS A 224 21.37 7.80 -2.38
N LYS A 225 22.36 8.38 -3.05
CA LYS A 225 22.96 9.68 -2.65
C LYS A 225 21.97 10.84 -2.60
N ASP A 226 20.88 10.75 -3.37
CA ASP A 226 19.89 11.83 -3.50
C ASP A 226 18.70 11.67 -2.54
N LEU A 227 18.68 10.60 -1.75
CA LEU A 227 17.58 10.26 -0.83
C LEU A 227 17.85 10.76 0.59
N LYS A 228 18.33 11.98 0.74
CA LYS A 228 18.54 12.61 2.04
C LYS A 228 17.28 13.28 2.54
N THR A 229 17.15 13.34 3.87
CA THR A 229 16.14 14.15 4.52
C THR A 229 16.81 15.32 5.23
N ASP A 230 16.19 16.49 5.16
CA ASP A 230 16.66 17.69 5.84
C ASP A 230 15.96 17.90 7.20
N ILE A 231 15.23 16.89 7.70
CA ILE A 231 14.55 16.96 8.99
C ILE A 231 15.55 16.62 10.09
N PRO A 232 15.89 17.55 11.00
CA PRO A 232 16.91 17.36 12.02
C PRO A 232 16.63 16.15 12.93
N SER A 233 15.36 15.90 13.25
CA SER A 233 14.92 14.77 14.07
C SER A 233 15.04 13.42 13.38
N TYR A 234 15.24 13.39 12.05
CA TYR A 234 15.18 12.17 11.21
C TYR A 234 16.21 12.17 10.09
N PRO A 235 17.51 12.33 10.38
CA PRO A 235 18.54 12.61 9.36
C PRO A 235 18.80 11.46 8.37
N ASN A 236 18.44 10.23 8.73
CA ASN A 236 18.70 9.04 7.92
C ASN A 236 17.51 8.08 7.97
N LEU A 237 16.49 8.35 7.15
CA LEU A 237 15.30 7.48 7.06
C LEU A 237 15.60 6.17 6.33
N ILE A 238 16.45 6.19 5.30
CA ILE A 238 16.85 5.00 4.54
C ILE A 238 18.20 4.50 5.06
N GLU A 239 18.18 3.34 5.72
CA GLU A 239 19.37 2.78 6.39
C GLU A 239 20.31 2.09 5.41
N ASP A 240 19.81 1.37 4.41
CA ASP A 240 20.64 0.77 3.36
C ASP A 240 19.99 0.94 1.96
N SER A 241 20.66 0.42 0.91
CA SER A 241 20.22 0.55 -0.48
C SER A 241 19.80 -0.80 -1.04
N THR A 242 19.20 -1.65 -0.21
CA THR A 242 18.74 -2.97 -0.63
C THR A 242 17.24 -3.12 -0.49
N VAL A 243 16.58 -3.58 -1.56
CA VAL A 243 15.19 -4.01 -1.59
C VAL A 243 15.13 -5.34 -2.33
N TYR A 244 15.24 -6.44 -1.59
CA TYR A 244 15.28 -7.77 -2.17
C TYR A 244 14.03 -8.08 -2.96
N GLY A 245 14.21 -8.59 -4.19
CA GLY A 245 13.12 -9.04 -5.06
C GLY A 245 12.20 -7.94 -5.55
N TYR A 246 12.65 -6.68 -5.64
CA TYR A 246 11.80 -5.60 -6.16
C TYR A 246 11.30 -5.86 -7.58
N LYS A 247 12.11 -6.53 -8.43
CA LYS A 247 11.68 -6.95 -9.77
C LYS A 247 10.56 -7.97 -9.70
N PHE A 248 10.68 -8.96 -8.81
CA PHE A 248 9.66 -9.97 -8.59
C PHE A 248 8.33 -9.32 -8.20
N ILE A 249 8.33 -8.41 -7.22
CA ILE A 249 7.09 -7.73 -6.78
C ILE A 249 6.52 -6.86 -7.89
N LYS A 250 7.36 -6.13 -8.65
CA LYS A 250 6.91 -5.33 -9.78
C LYS A 250 6.20 -6.19 -10.82
N VAL A 251 6.83 -7.26 -11.28
CA VAL A 251 6.25 -8.20 -12.27
C VAL A 251 5.01 -8.88 -11.70
N PHE A 252 4.98 -9.18 -10.41
CA PHE A 252 3.78 -9.72 -9.76
C PHE A 252 2.59 -8.74 -9.83
N LEU A 253 2.80 -7.45 -9.57
CA LEU A 253 1.74 -6.44 -9.71
C LEU A 253 1.28 -6.30 -11.16
N GLU A 254 2.20 -6.31 -12.13
CA GLU A 254 1.87 -6.30 -13.57
C GLU A 254 1.05 -7.54 -13.97
N ASN A 255 1.38 -8.71 -13.45
CA ASN A 255 0.61 -9.93 -13.67
C ASN A 255 -0.75 -9.92 -12.96
N LEU A 256 -0.87 -9.27 -11.79
CA LEU A 256 -2.15 -9.04 -11.12
C LEU A 256 -3.05 -8.10 -11.94
N GLU A 257 -2.49 -7.06 -12.58
CA GLU A 257 -3.23 -6.18 -13.50
C GLU A 257 -3.83 -6.99 -14.66
N LEU A 258 -3.04 -7.87 -15.29
CA LEU A 258 -3.52 -8.75 -16.36
C LEU A 258 -4.67 -9.65 -15.88
N MET A 259 -4.54 -10.24 -14.70
CA MET A 259 -5.58 -11.12 -14.15
C MET A 259 -6.83 -10.34 -13.72
N SER A 260 -6.67 -9.16 -13.14
CA SER A 260 -7.78 -8.27 -12.78
C SER A 260 -8.59 -7.86 -14.03
N ASN A 261 -7.89 -7.46 -15.10
CA ASN A 261 -8.51 -7.13 -16.38
C ASN A 261 -9.20 -8.35 -17.03
N TYR A 262 -8.65 -9.55 -16.85
CA TYR A 262 -9.29 -10.78 -17.32
C TYR A 262 -10.59 -11.04 -16.53
N VAL A 263 -10.57 -10.90 -15.21
CA VAL A 263 -11.73 -11.11 -14.33
C VAL A 263 -12.82 -10.08 -14.61
N SER A 264 -12.47 -8.79 -14.82
CA SER A 264 -13.44 -7.76 -15.23
C SER A 264 -14.21 -8.19 -16.48
N LYS A 265 -13.50 -8.70 -17.49
CA LYS A 265 -14.15 -9.17 -18.73
C LYS A 265 -14.97 -10.45 -18.54
N LEU A 266 -14.49 -11.37 -17.70
CA LEU A 266 -15.13 -12.66 -17.44
C LEU A 266 -16.48 -12.49 -16.73
N TYR A 267 -16.55 -11.55 -15.78
CA TYR A 267 -17.73 -11.32 -14.95
C TYR A 267 -18.49 -10.03 -15.33
N GLU A 268 -18.10 -9.38 -16.43
CA GLU A 268 -18.70 -8.14 -16.92
C GLU A 268 -18.67 -6.99 -15.88
N PHE A 269 -17.61 -6.94 -15.08
CA PHE A 269 -17.38 -5.82 -14.16
C PHE A 269 -16.80 -4.61 -14.91
N ASP A 270 -17.02 -3.40 -14.38
CA ASP A 270 -16.24 -2.24 -14.81
C ASP A 270 -14.73 -2.47 -14.54
N GLU A 271 -13.86 -1.91 -15.39
CA GLU A 271 -12.42 -2.14 -15.28
C GLU A 271 -11.86 -1.68 -13.92
N PHE A 272 -12.43 -0.61 -13.33
CA PHE A 272 -11.91 0.04 -12.12
C PHE A 272 -12.97 0.33 -11.05
N ASP A 273 -14.18 -0.23 -11.16
CA ASP A 273 -15.29 0.00 -10.23
C ASP A 273 -15.99 -1.33 -9.90
N TRP A 274 -15.31 -2.16 -9.09
CA TRP A 274 -15.91 -3.38 -8.55
C TRP A 274 -16.48 -3.11 -7.17
N ASP A 275 -17.59 -3.74 -6.85
CA ASP A 275 -18.09 -3.77 -5.48
C ASP A 275 -17.02 -4.29 -4.52
N GLU A 276 -16.93 -3.75 -3.32
CA GLU A 276 -15.94 -4.15 -2.31
C GLU A 276 -15.97 -5.65 -2.02
N LYS A 277 -17.16 -6.26 -2.05
CA LYS A 277 -17.35 -7.70 -1.89
C LYS A 277 -16.65 -8.48 -3.00
N GLU A 278 -16.74 -8.02 -4.25
CA GLU A 278 -16.10 -8.66 -5.40
C GLU A 278 -14.58 -8.49 -5.35
N GLN A 279 -14.10 -7.31 -4.93
CA GLN A 279 -12.66 -7.07 -4.74
C GLN A 279 -12.02 -8.00 -3.71
N LYS A 280 -12.79 -8.41 -2.68
CA LYS A 280 -12.35 -9.27 -1.57
C LYS A 280 -12.78 -10.73 -1.70
N SER A 281 -13.41 -11.10 -2.83
CA SER A 281 -13.91 -12.47 -3.03
C SER A 281 -12.79 -13.51 -2.92
N ASN A 282 -13.10 -14.63 -2.30
CA ASN A 282 -12.22 -15.80 -2.29
C ASN A 282 -12.03 -16.41 -3.68
N ASP A 283 -12.96 -16.19 -4.61
CA ASP A 283 -12.86 -16.63 -6.00
C ASP A 283 -11.67 -15.97 -6.72
N ASN A 284 -11.23 -14.80 -6.26
CA ASN A 284 -10.05 -14.12 -6.79
C ASN A 284 -8.75 -14.89 -6.49
N ASN A 285 -8.72 -15.75 -5.47
CA ASN A 285 -7.50 -16.44 -5.06
C ASN A 285 -6.88 -17.28 -6.18
N ILE A 286 -7.72 -17.89 -7.03
CA ILE A 286 -7.23 -18.68 -8.18
C ILE A 286 -6.50 -17.78 -9.19
N PHE A 287 -7.02 -16.58 -9.48
CA PHE A 287 -6.44 -15.63 -10.41
C PHE A 287 -5.16 -14.99 -9.85
N ILE A 288 -5.13 -14.73 -8.53
CA ILE A 288 -3.93 -14.24 -7.84
C ILE A 288 -2.83 -15.32 -7.86
N LEU A 289 -3.17 -16.59 -7.65
CA LEU A 289 -2.22 -17.71 -7.80
C LEU A 289 -1.71 -17.86 -9.23
N LYS A 290 -2.54 -17.65 -10.26
CA LYS A 290 -2.10 -17.64 -11.65
C LYS A 290 -1.09 -16.51 -11.92
N ALA A 291 -1.35 -15.30 -11.40
CA ALA A 291 -0.41 -14.20 -11.48
C ALA A 291 0.91 -14.53 -10.77
N LEU A 292 0.84 -15.12 -9.57
CA LEU A 292 2.01 -15.53 -8.79
C LEU A 292 2.82 -16.62 -9.51
N LEU A 293 2.16 -17.66 -10.04
CA LEU A 293 2.80 -18.72 -10.79
C LEU A 293 3.53 -18.19 -12.03
N LYS A 294 2.87 -17.31 -12.77
CA LYS A 294 3.47 -16.65 -13.93
C LYS A 294 4.70 -15.84 -13.52
N THR A 295 4.63 -15.07 -12.45
CA THR A 295 5.76 -14.30 -11.92
C THR A 295 6.93 -15.18 -11.50
N ILE A 296 6.66 -16.29 -10.80
CA ILE A 296 7.70 -17.27 -10.43
C ILE A 296 8.42 -17.79 -11.67
N ASN A 297 7.68 -18.13 -12.73
CA ASN A 297 8.26 -18.62 -13.98
C ASN A 297 9.09 -17.57 -14.73
N GLU A 298 8.75 -16.28 -14.60
CA GLU A 298 9.45 -15.17 -15.27
C GLU A 298 10.70 -14.72 -14.50
N GLU A 299 10.62 -14.63 -13.17
CA GLU A 299 11.62 -13.94 -12.35
C GLU A 299 12.51 -14.88 -11.51
N CYS A 300 12.07 -16.11 -11.22
CA CYS A 300 12.85 -17.04 -10.41
C CYS A 300 13.75 -17.94 -11.26
N GLN A 301 14.82 -17.37 -11.77
CA GLN A 301 15.75 -18.07 -12.70
C GLN A 301 16.67 -19.10 -12.02
N LYS A 302 16.85 -19.01 -10.69
CA LYS A 302 17.71 -19.96 -9.95
C LYS A 302 16.91 -21.23 -9.65
N GLU A 303 17.44 -22.37 -10.02
CA GLU A 303 16.95 -23.66 -9.55
C GLU A 303 17.11 -23.74 -8.03
N ASN A 304 16.00 -23.80 -7.33
CA ASN A 304 15.92 -23.94 -5.88
C ASN A 304 14.76 -24.90 -5.59
N ASP A 305 15.03 -25.97 -4.85
CA ASP A 305 14.04 -27.03 -4.60
C ASP A 305 12.76 -26.47 -3.92
N GLU A 306 12.89 -25.49 -3.04
CA GLU A 306 11.74 -24.89 -2.36
C GLU A 306 10.84 -24.12 -3.36
N ILE A 307 11.44 -23.37 -4.29
CA ILE A 307 10.72 -22.68 -5.37
C ILE A 307 10.07 -23.69 -6.33
N ILE A 308 10.79 -24.73 -6.71
CA ILE A 308 10.28 -25.78 -7.60
C ILE A 308 9.07 -26.46 -6.97
N ASN A 309 9.17 -26.86 -5.71
CA ASN A 309 8.09 -27.50 -4.97
C ASN A 309 6.88 -26.58 -4.82
N PHE A 310 7.09 -25.32 -4.47
CA PHE A 310 6.01 -24.34 -4.34
C PHE A 310 5.32 -24.09 -5.68
N ARG A 311 6.07 -23.89 -6.76
CA ARG A 311 5.55 -23.74 -8.12
C ARG A 311 4.66 -24.92 -8.52
N ASN A 312 5.14 -26.16 -8.32
CA ASN A 312 4.37 -27.37 -8.62
C ASN A 312 3.11 -27.46 -7.78
N THR A 313 3.19 -27.10 -6.48
CA THR A 313 2.04 -27.09 -5.56
C THR A 313 0.96 -26.08 -6.01
N ILE A 314 1.37 -24.87 -6.44
CA ILE A 314 0.43 -23.89 -7.01
C ILE A 314 -0.19 -24.43 -8.30
N GLN A 315 0.60 -24.97 -9.21
CA GLN A 315 0.11 -25.49 -10.49
C GLN A 315 -0.92 -26.61 -10.28
N GLU A 316 -0.64 -27.55 -9.39
CA GLU A 316 -1.59 -28.61 -9.03
C GLU A 316 -2.86 -28.04 -8.38
N TYR A 317 -2.72 -26.98 -7.54
CA TYR A 317 -3.87 -26.34 -6.93
C TYR A 317 -4.78 -25.70 -7.98
N ILE A 318 -4.20 -24.98 -8.91
CA ILE A 318 -4.93 -24.34 -10.02
C ILE A 318 -5.69 -25.40 -10.83
N LEU A 319 -5.01 -26.46 -11.29
CA LEU A 319 -5.61 -27.53 -12.11
C LEU A 319 -6.77 -28.29 -11.42
N LYS A 320 -6.80 -28.31 -10.09
CA LYS A 320 -7.87 -29.01 -9.34
C LYS A 320 -9.07 -28.13 -9.03
N ASN A 321 -8.93 -26.80 -9.14
CA ASN A 321 -9.96 -25.83 -8.70
C ASN A 321 -10.42 -24.91 -9.86
N GLU A 322 -9.96 -25.13 -11.09
CA GLU A 322 -10.55 -24.63 -12.32
C GLU A 322 -11.74 -25.51 -12.73
#